data_7d0a8fcf4f24daf19494e912c91435b3
#
_entry.id   7d0a8fcf4f24daf19494e912c91435b3
#
_cell.length_a   1.000
_cell.length_b   1.000
_cell.length_c   1.000
_cell.angle_alpha   90.00
_cell.angle_beta   90.00
_cell.angle_gamma   90.00
#
_symmetry.space_group_name_H-M   'P 1'
#
loop_
_entity.id
_entity.type
_entity.pdbx_description
1 polymer ?
#
loop_
_entity_poly.entity_id
_entity_poly.type
_entity_poly.pdbx_seq_one_letter_code
_entity_poly.pdbx_strand_id
1 'polypeptide(L)'
;MSHAVATVSKPGAVTGQHADTMPRMSAPTTDTVIVLLYSNSAEVRAQVRTAVGRRPAPDSPRIDWLECATNAELVEQMDLGGLDLAILDGEAQPTGGMGLARQFKYEIDDCPPIIVLVARRQDGWLASWSLADAVISQPLDPVAAAQVVADQLRRHLQGIPVVR
;
A
#
# COMPACT_ATOMS: atom_id res chain seq x y z
N MET A 1 82.63 -4.79 -7.41
CA MET A 1 81.56 -5.43 -6.62
C MET A 1 80.33 -4.64 -6.84
N SER A 2 79.54 -5.08 -7.78
CA SER A 2 78.31 -4.39 -8.16
C SER A 2 77.17 -5.03 -7.44
N HIS A 3 76.53 -4.29 -6.62
CA HIS A 3 75.25 -4.67 -6.06
C HIS A 3 74.12 -4.12 -6.99
N ALA A 4 73.54 -5.01 -7.76
CA ALA A 4 72.35 -4.74 -8.48
C ALA A 4 71.20 -4.64 -7.49
N VAL A 5 70.73 -3.45 -7.25
CA VAL A 5 69.52 -3.21 -6.52
C VAL A 5 68.40 -3.46 -7.51
N ALA A 6 67.76 -4.59 -7.41
CA ALA A 6 66.51 -4.84 -8.12
C ALA A 6 65.43 -3.94 -7.52
N THR A 7 65.13 -2.87 -8.18
CA THR A 7 63.91 -2.11 -7.89
C THR A 7 62.71 -2.92 -8.34
N VAL A 8 62.10 -3.54 -7.39
CA VAL A 8 60.80 -4.16 -7.61
C VAL A 8 59.81 -3.02 -7.81
N SER A 9 59.50 -2.78 -9.04
CA SER A 9 58.34 -1.92 -9.37
C SER A 9 57.10 -2.62 -8.83
N LYS A 10 56.58 -2.09 -7.80
CA LYS A 10 55.25 -2.44 -7.35
C LYS A 10 54.28 -2.20 -8.50
N PRO A 11 53.55 -3.20 -8.98
CA PRO A 11 52.48 -2.90 -9.91
C PRO A 11 51.52 -1.97 -9.21
N GLY A 12 51.26 -0.86 -9.87
CA GLY A 12 50.31 0.12 -9.34
C GLY A 12 49.03 -0.58 -8.96
N ALA A 13 48.62 -0.34 -7.72
CA ALA A 13 47.36 -0.83 -7.26
C ALA A 13 46.30 -0.39 -8.28
N VAL A 14 45.70 -1.36 -8.91
CA VAL A 14 44.47 -1.13 -9.63
C VAL A 14 43.44 -0.88 -8.56
N THR A 15 43.36 0.35 -8.16
CA THR A 15 42.38 0.81 -7.22
C THR A 15 41.00 0.62 -7.82
N GLY A 16 40.29 -0.23 -7.23
CA GLY A 16 38.88 -0.40 -7.20
C GLY A 16 37.96 0.59 -7.84
N GLN A 17 38.12 0.82 -9.13
CA GLN A 17 37.14 1.56 -9.91
C GLN A 17 35.85 0.75 -10.09
N HIS A 18 35.81 -0.47 -9.59
CA HIS A 18 34.65 -1.33 -9.69
C HIS A 18 33.62 -1.13 -8.58
N ALA A 19 33.98 -0.39 -7.53
CA ALA A 19 33.05 -0.08 -6.47
C ALA A 19 31.94 0.89 -6.91
N ASP A 20 32.21 1.72 -7.91
CA ASP A 20 31.26 2.71 -8.42
C ASP A 20 30.30 2.17 -9.47
N THR A 21 30.55 0.97 -9.95
CA THR A 21 29.70 0.30 -10.95
C THR A 21 28.82 -0.80 -10.34
N MET A 22 28.83 -0.96 -9.05
CA MET A 22 27.76 -1.71 -8.40
C MET A 22 26.45 -0.97 -8.69
N PRO A 23 25.48 -1.62 -9.36
CA PRO A 23 24.16 -1.04 -9.44
C PRO A 23 23.80 -0.70 -8.01
N ARG A 24 23.50 0.55 -7.76
CA ARG A 24 22.85 0.90 -6.52
C ARG A 24 21.73 -0.11 -6.39
N MET A 25 21.81 -0.94 -5.38
CA MET A 25 20.67 -1.68 -4.94
C MET A 25 19.65 -0.61 -4.63
N SER A 26 18.87 -0.23 -5.64
CA SER A 26 17.65 0.47 -5.42
C SER A 26 17.00 -0.29 -4.30
N ALA A 27 16.71 0.37 -3.20
CA ALA A 27 15.83 -0.19 -2.19
C ALA A 27 14.78 -0.99 -2.95
N PRO A 28 14.47 -2.24 -2.58
CA PRO A 28 13.57 -3.03 -3.37
C PRO A 28 12.39 -2.14 -3.69
N THR A 29 12.30 -1.71 -4.91
CA THR A 29 11.09 -1.11 -5.41
C THR A 29 10.11 -2.21 -5.15
N THR A 30 9.30 -2.02 -4.13
CA THR A 30 8.21 -2.94 -3.85
C THR A 30 7.32 -2.81 -5.06
N ASP A 31 7.65 -3.59 -6.08
CA ASP A 31 6.91 -3.58 -7.34
C ASP A 31 5.47 -4.09 -7.11
N THR A 32 5.23 -4.58 -5.91
CA THR A 32 3.95 -5.14 -5.49
C THR A 32 3.59 -4.65 -4.10
N VAL A 33 2.35 -4.24 -3.92
CA VAL A 33 1.76 -3.83 -2.63
C VAL A 33 0.59 -4.74 -2.29
N ILE A 34 0.34 -4.91 -1.00
CA ILE A 34 -0.78 -5.71 -0.51
C ILE A 34 -1.92 -4.77 -0.16
N VAL A 35 -3.04 -4.91 -0.84
CA VAL A 35 -4.26 -4.16 -0.59
C VAL A 35 -5.34 -5.11 -0.07
N LEU A 36 -5.75 -4.89 1.17
CA LEU A 36 -6.85 -5.62 1.77
C LEU A 36 -8.18 -5.05 1.28
N LEU A 37 -9.11 -5.92 0.96
CA LEU A 37 -10.45 -5.55 0.52
C LEU A 37 -11.49 -6.34 1.33
N TYR A 38 -12.27 -5.63 2.12
CA TYR A 38 -13.31 -6.19 2.96
C TYR A 38 -14.71 -5.85 2.47
N SER A 39 -15.47 -6.86 2.19
CA SER A 39 -16.92 -6.82 2.02
C SER A 39 -17.49 -8.23 2.16
N ASN A 40 -18.65 -8.38 2.77
CA ASN A 40 -19.36 -9.65 2.79
C ASN A 40 -19.98 -10.01 1.44
N SER A 41 -20.03 -9.06 0.51
CA SER A 41 -20.52 -9.26 -0.86
C SER A 41 -19.36 -9.56 -1.81
N ALA A 42 -19.35 -10.77 -2.38
CA ALA A 42 -18.39 -11.15 -3.41
C ALA A 42 -18.52 -10.27 -4.66
N GLU A 43 -19.72 -9.82 -4.96
CA GLU A 43 -19.99 -8.91 -6.09
C GLU A 43 -19.32 -7.55 -5.88
N VAL A 44 -19.46 -6.96 -4.70
CA VAL A 44 -18.80 -5.69 -4.35
C VAL A 44 -17.28 -5.83 -4.44
N ARG A 45 -16.72 -6.92 -3.92
CA ARG A 45 -15.28 -7.16 -4.04
C ARG A 45 -14.82 -7.25 -5.49
N ALA A 46 -15.56 -7.97 -6.32
CA ALA A 46 -15.27 -8.08 -7.76
C ALA A 46 -15.35 -6.72 -8.47
N GLN A 47 -16.37 -5.93 -8.16
CA GLN A 47 -16.54 -4.59 -8.74
C GLN A 47 -15.36 -3.66 -8.37
N VAL A 48 -14.92 -3.67 -7.13
CA VAL A 48 -13.77 -2.86 -6.68
C VAL A 48 -12.50 -3.29 -7.40
N ARG A 49 -12.22 -4.58 -7.46
CA ARG A 49 -11.03 -5.10 -8.16
C ARG A 49 -11.04 -4.76 -9.65
N THR A 50 -12.20 -4.83 -10.28
CA THR A 50 -12.35 -4.48 -11.70
C THR A 50 -12.17 -2.98 -11.93
N ALA A 51 -12.74 -2.14 -11.05
CA ALA A 51 -12.65 -0.69 -11.17
C ALA A 51 -11.22 -0.18 -10.95
N VAL A 52 -10.54 -0.68 -9.95
CA VAL A 52 -9.17 -0.26 -9.59
C VAL A 52 -8.12 -0.92 -10.47
N GLY A 53 -8.34 -2.19 -10.81
CA GLY A 53 -7.39 -2.98 -11.57
C GLY A 53 -6.17 -3.41 -10.76
N ARG A 54 -5.22 -4.03 -11.44
CA ARG A 54 -3.98 -4.49 -10.81
C ARG A 54 -2.95 -3.38 -10.64
N ARG A 55 -3.07 -2.30 -11.41
CA ARG A 55 -2.17 -1.16 -11.38
C ARG A 55 -3.02 0.10 -11.56
N PRO A 56 -3.38 0.78 -10.47
CA PRO A 56 -4.36 1.87 -10.51
C PRO A 56 -3.87 3.12 -11.25
N ALA A 57 -2.56 3.27 -11.41
CA ALA A 57 -1.95 4.31 -12.23
C ALA A 57 -0.66 3.78 -12.84
N PRO A 58 -0.14 4.41 -13.93
CA PRO A 58 1.10 3.94 -14.58
C PRO A 58 2.31 3.91 -13.67
N ASP A 59 2.38 4.82 -12.71
CA ASP A 59 3.46 4.92 -11.71
C ASP A 59 3.19 4.13 -10.43
N SER A 60 2.04 3.48 -10.33
CA SER A 60 1.67 2.68 -9.14
C SER A 60 2.32 1.31 -9.18
N PRO A 61 2.69 0.74 -8.03
CA PRO A 61 3.04 -0.67 -7.94
C PRO A 61 1.85 -1.56 -8.29
N ARG A 62 2.12 -2.82 -8.53
CA ARG A 62 1.07 -3.83 -8.73
C ARG A 62 0.40 -4.15 -7.41
N ILE A 63 -0.89 -4.38 -7.46
CA ILE A 63 -1.68 -4.76 -6.30
C ILE A 63 -1.81 -6.27 -6.22
N ASP A 64 -1.43 -6.82 -5.09
CA ASP A 64 -1.86 -8.14 -4.63
C ASP A 64 -3.07 -7.94 -3.73
N TRP A 65 -4.21 -8.40 -4.20
CA TRP A 65 -5.46 -8.28 -3.47
C TRP A 65 -5.59 -9.33 -2.38
N LEU A 66 -5.86 -8.89 -1.17
CA LEU A 66 -6.19 -9.75 -0.03
C LEU A 66 -7.67 -9.53 0.33
N GLU A 67 -8.52 -10.46 -0.06
CA GLU A 67 -9.95 -10.33 0.15
C GLU A 67 -10.37 -10.95 1.49
N CYS A 68 -11.20 -10.23 2.23
CA CYS A 68 -11.83 -10.68 3.45
C CYS A 68 -13.35 -10.59 3.29
N ALA A 69 -14.05 -11.68 3.54
CA ALA A 69 -15.51 -11.75 3.47
C ALA A 69 -16.18 -11.58 4.85
N THR A 70 -15.43 -11.77 5.92
CA THR A 70 -15.93 -11.71 7.29
C THR A 70 -15.14 -10.73 8.15
N ASN A 71 -15.78 -10.24 9.20
CA ASN A 71 -15.13 -9.40 10.19
C ASN A 71 -13.94 -10.11 10.86
N ALA A 72 -14.10 -11.40 11.16
CA ALA A 72 -13.03 -12.18 11.79
C ALA A 72 -11.77 -12.25 10.93
N GLU A 73 -11.92 -12.52 9.63
CA GLU A 73 -10.81 -12.52 8.68
C GLU A 73 -10.15 -11.13 8.60
N LEU A 74 -10.96 -10.07 8.54
CA LEU A 74 -10.47 -8.70 8.48
C LEU A 74 -9.62 -8.37 9.71
N VAL A 75 -10.13 -8.62 10.91
CA VAL A 75 -9.41 -8.35 12.16
C VAL A 75 -8.10 -9.11 12.20
N GLU A 76 -8.10 -10.38 11.86
CA GLU A 76 -6.89 -11.22 11.83
C GLU A 76 -5.84 -10.63 10.90
N GLN A 77 -6.22 -10.24 9.67
CA GLN A 77 -5.27 -9.68 8.70
C GLN A 77 -4.76 -8.30 9.12
N MET A 78 -5.60 -7.47 9.70
CA MET A 78 -5.19 -6.16 10.22
C MET A 78 -4.21 -6.32 11.38
N ASP A 79 -4.44 -7.28 12.28
CA ASP A 79 -3.55 -7.55 13.42
C ASP A 79 -2.20 -8.14 12.99
N LEU A 80 -2.18 -8.97 11.94
CA LEU A 80 -0.95 -9.51 11.37
C LEU A 80 -0.06 -8.42 10.77
N GLY A 81 -0.66 -7.34 10.28
CA GLY A 81 0.07 -6.23 9.66
C GLY A 81 0.61 -6.56 8.27
N GLY A 82 1.54 -5.73 7.79
CA GLY A 82 2.16 -5.89 6.47
C GLY A 82 1.28 -5.44 5.30
N LEU A 83 0.21 -4.71 5.59
CA LEU A 83 -0.70 -4.18 4.59
C LEU A 83 -0.28 -2.77 4.17
N ASP A 84 -0.38 -2.48 2.88
CA ASP A 84 -0.08 -1.16 2.35
C ASP A 84 -1.32 -0.26 2.26
N LEU A 85 -2.49 -0.86 2.18
CA LEU A 85 -3.78 -0.17 2.10
C LEU A 85 -4.90 -1.12 2.50
N ALA A 86 -5.94 -0.60 3.13
CA ALA A 86 -7.17 -1.34 3.40
C ALA A 86 -8.37 -0.60 2.79
N ILE A 87 -9.21 -1.32 2.08
CA ILE A 87 -10.48 -0.83 1.52
C ILE A 87 -11.60 -1.57 2.23
N LEU A 88 -12.44 -0.83 2.96
CA LEU A 88 -13.48 -1.39 3.80
C LEU A 88 -14.86 -0.96 3.29
N ASP A 89 -15.72 -1.93 3.03
CA ASP A 89 -17.11 -1.67 2.63
C ASP A 89 -17.92 -1.15 3.83
N GLY A 90 -18.35 0.11 3.74
CA GLY A 90 -19.17 0.74 4.77
C GLY A 90 -20.53 0.08 4.97
N GLU A 91 -21.03 -0.61 3.95
CA GLU A 91 -22.34 -1.29 3.98
C GLU A 91 -22.24 -2.78 4.30
N ALA A 92 -21.05 -3.29 4.62
CA ALA A 92 -20.87 -4.71 4.93
C ALA A 92 -21.69 -5.12 6.18
N GLN A 93 -22.17 -6.34 6.13
CA GLN A 93 -22.97 -6.92 7.21
C GLN A 93 -22.26 -8.13 7.83
N PRO A 94 -22.41 -8.39 9.11
CA PRO A 94 -23.13 -7.60 10.12
C PRO A 94 -22.38 -6.37 10.61
N THR A 95 -21.10 -6.22 10.26
CA THR A 95 -20.26 -5.13 10.75
C THR A 95 -19.78 -4.27 9.58
N GLY A 96 -20.22 -3.02 9.52
CA GLY A 96 -19.84 -2.08 8.49
C GLY A 96 -18.41 -1.56 8.63
N GLY A 97 -17.79 -1.27 7.50
CA GLY A 97 -16.39 -0.84 7.43
C GLY A 97 -16.09 0.48 8.13
N MET A 98 -17.07 1.36 8.31
CA MET A 98 -16.86 2.65 8.96
C MET A 98 -16.53 2.51 10.45
N GLY A 99 -17.28 1.68 11.17
CA GLY A 99 -17.00 1.38 12.58
C GLY A 99 -15.67 0.66 12.76
N LEU A 100 -15.38 -0.28 11.88
CA LEU A 100 -14.11 -1.01 11.88
C LEU A 100 -12.92 -0.11 11.56
N ALA A 101 -13.05 0.83 10.60
CA ALA A 101 -12.00 1.79 10.30
C ALA A 101 -11.63 2.61 11.55
N ARG A 102 -12.65 3.13 12.23
CA ARG A 102 -12.46 3.89 13.46
C ARG A 102 -11.78 3.04 14.55
N GLN A 103 -12.23 1.81 14.72
CA GLN A 103 -11.64 0.87 15.69
C GLN A 103 -10.16 0.64 15.40
N PHE A 104 -9.80 0.30 14.17
CA PHE A 104 -8.41 0.03 13.79
C PHE A 104 -7.50 1.25 13.98
N LYS A 105 -8.01 2.45 13.69
CA LYS A 105 -7.27 3.69 13.90
C LYS A 105 -6.93 3.95 15.37
N TYR A 106 -7.75 3.46 16.29
CA TYR A 106 -7.48 3.56 17.72
C TYR A 106 -6.61 2.42 18.26
N GLU A 107 -6.75 1.23 17.72
CA GLU A 107 -6.15 0.01 18.28
C GLU A 107 -4.79 -0.34 17.66
N ILE A 108 -4.55 0.05 16.41
CA ILE A 108 -3.34 -0.32 15.65
C ILE A 108 -2.43 0.88 15.49
N ASP A 109 -1.24 0.83 16.10
CA ASP A 109 -0.27 1.93 16.04
C ASP A 109 0.22 2.19 14.61
N ASP A 110 0.59 1.14 13.88
CA ASP A 110 1.03 1.20 12.50
C ASP A 110 -0.12 0.88 11.52
N CYS A 111 -1.28 1.47 11.76
CA CYS A 111 -2.44 1.25 10.93
C CYS A 111 -2.17 1.71 9.49
N PRO A 112 -2.41 0.86 8.47
CA PRO A 112 -2.29 1.28 7.09
C PRO A 112 -3.34 2.36 6.75
N PRO A 113 -3.17 3.10 5.66
CA PRO A 113 -4.23 3.98 5.18
C PRO A 113 -5.51 3.17 4.91
N ILE A 114 -6.64 3.76 5.25
CA ILE A 114 -7.95 3.11 5.11
C ILE A 114 -8.83 3.94 4.18
N ILE A 115 -9.37 3.29 3.17
CA ILE A 115 -10.42 3.80 2.30
C ILE A 115 -11.73 3.14 2.71
N VAL A 116 -12.79 3.92 2.84
CA VAL A 116 -14.13 3.39 3.11
C VAL A 116 -15.00 3.55 1.86
N LEU A 117 -15.70 2.50 1.48
CA LEU A 117 -16.75 2.57 0.46
C LEU A 117 -18.02 3.07 1.12
N VAL A 118 -18.62 4.12 0.56
CA VAL A 118 -19.91 4.66 1.02
C VAL A 118 -20.98 4.44 -0.04
N ALA A 119 -22.21 4.20 0.42
CA ALA A 119 -23.32 3.90 -0.47
C ALA A 119 -23.69 5.10 -1.36
N ARG A 120 -23.48 6.32 -0.87
CA ARG A 120 -23.87 7.54 -1.55
C ARG A 120 -22.80 8.61 -1.36
N ARG A 121 -22.67 9.48 -2.37
CA ARG A 121 -21.72 10.61 -2.32
C ARG A 121 -21.99 11.54 -1.11
N GLN A 122 -23.23 11.74 -0.75
CA GLN A 122 -23.64 12.56 0.40
C GLN A 122 -23.23 11.97 1.76
N ASP A 123 -22.88 10.69 1.80
CA ASP A 123 -22.41 10.02 3.02
C ASP A 123 -20.92 10.23 3.27
N GLY A 124 -20.24 10.99 2.42
CA GLY A 124 -18.80 11.26 2.53
C GLY A 124 -18.37 11.89 3.85
N TRP A 125 -19.25 12.60 4.55
CA TRP A 125 -18.98 13.17 5.88
C TRP A 125 -18.71 12.09 6.94
N LEU A 126 -19.24 10.88 6.74
CA LEU A 126 -18.99 9.74 7.61
C LEU A 126 -17.54 9.30 7.58
N ALA A 127 -16.79 9.65 6.54
CA ALA A 127 -15.36 9.40 6.48
C ALA A 127 -14.61 10.09 7.62
N SER A 128 -14.93 11.33 7.90
CA SER A 128 -14.34 12.08 9.03
C SER A 128 -14.64 11.40 10.36
N TRP A 129 -15.85 10.91 10.53
CA TRP A 129 -16.24 10.17 11.72
C TRP A 129 -15.48 8.84 11.85
N SER A 130 -15.28 8.13 10.75
CA SER A 130 -14.59 6.84 10.73
C SER A 130 -13.07 6.96 10.81
N LEU A 131 -12.52 8.16 10.70
CA LEU A 131 -11.09 8.44 10.60
C LEU A 131 -10.44 7.82 9.34
N ALA A 132 -11.24 7.50 8.32
CA ALA A 132 -10.74 7.01 7.05
C ALA A 132 -9.88 8.07 6.36
N ASP A 133 -8.86 7.61 5.64
CA ASP A 133 -7.97 8.49 4.88
C ASP A 133 -8.61 8.98 3.59
N ALA A 134 -9.51 8.20 3.03
CA ALA A 134 -10.26 8.54 1.82
C ALA A 134 -11.58 7.78 1.74
N VAL A 135 -12.41 8.18 0.81
CA VAL A 135 -13.73 7.61 0.55
C VAL A 135 -13.88 7.33 -0.93
N ILE A 136 -14.54 6.23 -1.26
CA ILE A 136 -15.00 5.93 -2.61
C ILE A 136 -16.52 5.77 -2.53
N SER A 137 -17.25 6.56 -3.32
CA SER A 137 -18.71 6.50 -3.40
C SER A 137 -19.18 5.45 -4.39
N GLN A 138 -20.27 4.79 -4.05
CA GLN A 138 -20.98 3.94 -5.01
C GLN A 138 -22.08 4.75 -5.72
N PRO A 139 -22.44 4.38 -6.96
CA PRO A 139 -21.82 3.35 -7.79
C PRO A 139 -20.39 3.72 -8.17
N LEU A 140 -19.53 2.69 -8.29
CA LEU A 140 -18.11 2.91 -8.54
C LEU A 140 -17.87 3.53 -9.92
N ASP A 141 -17.20 4.68 -9.94
CA ASP A 141 -16.56 5.21 -11.13
C ASP A 141 -15.14 4.64 -11.21
N PRO A 142 -14.80 3.83 -12.24
CA PRO A 142 -13.49 3.20 -12.31
C PRO A 142 -12.32 4.19 -12.29
N VAL A 143 -12.45 5.32 -12.97
CA VAL A 143 -11.40 6.34 -13.02
C VAL A 143 -11.20 6.99 -11.65
N ALA A 144 -12.30 7.41 -11.02
CA ALA A 144 -12.24 8.04 -9.70
C ALA A 144 -11.75 7.06 -8.62
N ALA A 145 -12.22 5.82 -8.64
CA ALA A 145 -11.78 4.78 -7.69
C ALA A 145 -10.30 4.48 -7.84
N ALA A 146 -9.81 4.31 -9.06
CA ALA A 146 -8.40 4.07 -9.33
C ALA A 146 -7.52 5.24 -8.87
N GLN A 147 -7.96 6.48 -9.08
CA GLN A 147 -7.24 7.67 -8.62
C GLN A 147 -7.12 7.73 -7.11
N VAL A 148 -8.20 7.47 -6.38
CA VAL A 148 -8.20 7.47 -4.92
C VAL A 148 -7.22 6.43 -4.38
N VAL A 149 -7.26 5.23 -4.92
CA VAL A 149 -6.35 4.15 -4.52
C VAL A 149 -4.89 4.50 -4.85
N ALA A 150 -4.63 4.99 -6.06
CA ALA A 150 -3.29 5.40 -6.47
C ALA A 150 -2.73 6.51 -5.56
N ASP A 151 -3.54 7.49 -5.22
CA ASP A 151 -3.12 8.59 -4.34
C ASP A 151 -2.80 8.10 -2.93
N GLN A 152 -3.61 7.22 -2.36
CA GLN A 152 -3.36 6.67 -1.04
C GLN A 152 -2.11 5.78 -1.02
N LEU A 153 -1.88 4.97 -2.02
CA LEU A 153 -0.66 4.17 -2.15
C LEU A 153 0.58 5.07 -2.29
N ARG A 154 0.49 6.11 -3.11
CA ARG A 154 1.60 7.07 -3.28
C ARG A 154 1.96 7.75 -1.96
N ARG A 155 0.96 8.22 -1.21
CA ARG A 155 1.16 8.84 0.11
C ARG A 155 1.79 7.86 1.10
N HIS A 156 1.30 6.64 1.14
CA HIS A 156 1.83 5.58 2.00
C HIS A 156 3.30 5.28 1.69
N LEU A 157 3.63 5.10 0.43
CA LEU A 157 5.01 4.80 -0.01
C LEU A 157 5.98 5.97 0.19
N GLN A 158 5.47 7.20 0.23
CA GLN A 158 6.25 8.40 0.57
C GLN A 158 6.38 8.64 2.09
N GLY A 159 5.81 7.77 2.91
CA GLY A 159 5.83 7.89 4.36
C GLY A 159 4.98 9.04 4.90
N ILE A 160 3.98 9.50 4.15
CA ILE A 160 3.03 10.52 4.61
C ILE A 160 2.12 9.89 5.67
N PRO A 161 2.01 10.53 6.87
CA PRO A 161 1.20 9.96 7.94
C PRO A 161 -0.27 9.76 7.55
N VAL A 162 -0.85 8.68 8.07
CA VAL A 162 -2.28 8.40 7.95
C VAL A 162 -3.10 9.31 8.89
N VAL A 163 -4.38 9.42 8.63
CA VAL A 163 -5.33 10.10 9.54
C VAL A 163 -5.38 9.35 10.88
N ARG A 164 -5.41 10.11 11.96
CA ARG A 164 -5.53 9.61 13.33
C ARG A 164 -6.59 10.37 14.10
#